data_113fd510ae1d2fe130b6d87678f306e8
#
_entry.id   113fd510ae1d2fe130b6d87678f306e8
#
_cell.length_a   1.000
_cell.length_b   1.000
_cell.length_c   1.000
_cell.angle_alpha   90.00
_cell.angle_beta   90.00
_cell.angle_gamma   90.00
#
_symmetry.space_group_name_H-M   'P 1'
#
loop_
_entity.id
_entity.type
_entity.pdbx_description
1 polymer ?
#
loop_
_entity_poly.entity_id
_entity_poly.type
_entity_poly.pdbx_seq_one_letter_code
_entity_poly.pdbx_strand_id
1 'polypeptide(L)'
;MMKSLIVIGAAVLLSATVAMAQQRGQCAADIKAKCAGVQRGEGRLSACVKEHLTEFSEPCQARLAKIATVGNACKSDVTKSCAGKSRLRLVSCMKEALGNLSDPCKDALAEAVGRK
;
A
#
# COMPACT_ATOMS: atom_id res chain seq x y z
N MET A 1 -3.21 31.00 -31.05
CA MET A 1 -3.91 29.71 -30.91
C MET A 1 -3.03 28.58 -30.36
N MET A 2 -1.75 28.53 -30.67
CA MET A 2 -0.87 27.47 -30.15
C MET A 2 -0.53 27.57 -28.62
N LYS A 3 -0.58 28.78 -28.05
CA LYS A 3 -0.25 28.98 -26.63
C LYS A 3 -1.30 28.45 -25.67
N SER A 4 -2.58 28.36 -26.08
CA SER A 4 -3.67 27.88 -25.24
C SER A 4 -3.70 26.36 -25.07
N LEU A 5 -3.18 25.62 -26.04
CA LEU A 5 -3.17 24.14 -25.98
C LEU A 5 -2.15 23.59 -24.97
N ILE A 6 -1.02 24.31 -24.78
CA ILE A 6 0.03 23.87 -23.86
C ILE A 6 -0.41 24.03 -22.39
N VAL A 7 -1.21 25.06 -22.12
CA VAL A 7 -1.70 25.32 -20.75
C VAL A 7 -2.70 24.25 -20.32
N ILE A 8 -3.54 23.76 -21.24
CA ILE A 8 -4.54 22.72 -20.95
C ILE A 8 -3.87 21.37 -20.62
N GLY A 9 -2.79 21.05 -21.35
CA GLY A 9 -2.06 19.79 -21.10
C GLY A 9 -1.38 19.76 -19.73
N ALA A 10 -0.79 20.88 -19.29
CA ALA A 10 -0.14 20.98 -17.99
C ALA A 10 -1.15 20.88 -16.83
N ALA A 11 -2.34 21.48 -16.99
CA ALA A 11 -3.39 21.42 -15.96
C ALA A 11 -3.93 20.01 -15.75
N VAL A 12 -4.07 19.21 -16.82
CA VAL A 12 -4.54 17.83 -16.74
C VAL A 12 -3.53 16.93 -16.01
N LEU A 13 -2.23 17.11 -16.26
CA LEU A 13 -1.20 16.32 -15.59
C LEU A 13 -1.12 16.62 -14.08
N LEU A 14 -1.27 17.88 -13.69
CA LEU A 14 -1.32 18.29 -12.29
C LEU A 14 -2.54 17.70 -11.56
N SER A 15 -3.69 17.63 -12.22
CA SER A 15 -4.91 17.06 -11.65
C SER A 15 -4.76 15.58 -11.34
N ALA A 16 -4.10 14.80 -12.21
CA ALA A 16 -3.87 13.38 -12.00
C ALA A 16 -2.99 13.10 -10.79
N THR A 17 -1.91 13.86 -10.59
CA THR A 17 -1.01 13.69 -9.44
C THR A 17 -1.68 14.03 -8.11
N VAL A 18 -2.50 15.07 -8.07
CA VAL A 18 -3.28 15.46 -6.88
C VAL A 18 -4.28 14.38 -6.52
N ALA A 19 -4.99 13.79 -7.49
CA ALA A 19 -5.95 12.72 -7.24
C ALA A 19 -5.32 11.49 -6.59
N MET A 20 -4.12 11.08 -7.02
CA MET A 20 -3.39 9.95 -6.42
C MET A 20 -2.98 10.24 -4.98
N ALA A 21 -2.50 11.45 -4.68
CA ALA A 21 -2.14 11.87 -3.34
C ALA A 21 -3.37 11.90 -2.40
N GLN A 22 -4.52 12.35 -2.90
CA GLN A 22 -5.78 12.36 -2.15
C GLN A 22 -6.27 10.95 -1.79
N GLN A 23 -6.16 9.98 -2.68
CA GLN A 23 -6.52 8.60 -2.41
C GLN A 23 -5.70 7.99 -1.26
N ARG A 24 -4.40 8.26 -1.21
CA ARG A 24 -3.54 7.80 -0.12
C ARG A 24 -3.94 8.45 1.21
N GLY A 25 -4.17 9.76 1.21
CA GLY A 25 -4.59 10.51 2.38
C GLY A 25 -5.96 10.07 2.89
N GLN A 26 -6.88 9.76 1.99
CA GLN A 26 -8.22 9.30 2.33
C GLN A 26 -8.19 7.96 3.07
N CYS A 27 -7.41 6.99 2.61
CA CYS A 27 -7.32 5.70 3.30
C CYS A 27 -6.71 5.84 4.70
N ALA A 28 -5.67 6.65 4.85
CA ALA A 28 -5.10 6.96 6.16
C ALA A 28 -6.12 7.63 7.08
N ALA A 29 -6.92 8.54 6.56
CA ALA A 29 -7.99 9.22 7.31
C ALA A 29 -9.09 8.25 7.74
N ASP A 30 -9.50 7.33 6.87
CA ASP A 30 -10.50 6.30 7.18
C ASP A 30 -10.02 5.41 8.34
N ILE A 31 -8.79 4.93 8.26
CA ILE A 31 -8.19 4.09 9.30
C ILE A 31 -8.09 4.87 10.61
N LYS A 32 -7.64 6.10 10.56
CA LYS A 32 -7.50 6.96 11.73
C LYS A 32 -8.85 7.24 12.41
N ALA A 33 -9.91 7.43 11.63
CA ALA A 33 -11.26 7.67 12.14
C ALA A 33 -11.81 6.45 12.92
N LYS A 34 -11.54 5.24 12.45
CA LYS A 34 -12.07 4.01 13.05
C LYS A 34 -11.12 3.35 14.06
N CYS A 35 -9.83 3.57 13.94
CA CYS A 35 -8.81 2.89 14.72
C CYS A 35 -7.91 3.84 15.52
N ALA A 36 -8.37 5.06 15.81
CA ALA A 36 -7.57 6.11 16.47
C ALA A 36 -7.03 5.72 17.85
N GLY A 37 -7.79 4.96 18.62
CA GLY A 37 -7.41 4.55 19.99
C GLY A 37 -6.57 3.28 20.06
N VAL A 38 -6.26 2.68 18.92
CA VAL A 38 -5.55 1.39 18.88
C VAL A 38 -4.03 1.61 18.94
N GLN A 39 -3.39 0.96 19.91
CA GLN A 39 -1.94 0.98 20.03
C GLN A 39 -1.28 0.16 18.94
N ARG A 40 -0.15 0.63 18.43
CA ARG A 40 0.64 -0.10 17.43
C ARG A 40 1.32 -1.31 18.07
N GLY A 41 1.41 -2.39 17.31
CA GLY A 41 2.12 -3.60 17.70
C GLY A 41 1.19 -4.81 17.84
N GLU A 42 1.77 -5.99 17.81
CA GLU A 42 1.08 -7.28 17.99
C GLU A 42 -0.14 -7.51 17.07
N GLY A 43 -0.19 -6.83 15.92
CA GLY A 43 -1.28 -6.97 14.96
C GLY A 43 -2.60 -6.28 15.37
N ARG A 44 -2.59 -5.45 16.40
CA ARG A 44 -3.79 -4.75 16.90
C ARG A 44 -4.40 -3.83 15.84
N LEU A 45 -3.58 -3.04 15.16
CA LEU A 45 -4.05 -2.15 14.11
C LEU A 45 -4.60 -2.96 12.93
N SER A 46 -3.94 -4.03 12.55
CA SER A 46 -4.39 -4.93 11.49
C SER A 46 -5.75 -5.56 11.82
N ALA A 47 -5.96 -5.98 13.06
CA ALA A 47 -7.23 -6.53 13.53
C ALA A 47 -8.35 -5.48 13.46
N CYS A 48 -8.08 -4.26 13.93
CA CYS A 48 -9.03 -3.15 13.85
C CYS A 48 -9.41 -2.82 12.40
N VAL A 49 -8.43 -2.76 11.51
CA VAL A 49 -8.65 -2.50 10.08
C VAL A 49 -9.53 -3.60 9.47
N LYS A 50 -9.29 -4.85 9.76
CA LYS A 50 -10.12 -5.97 9.27
C LYS A 50 -11.56 -5.90 9.78
N GLU A 51 -11.73 -5.55 11.04
CA GLU A 51 -13.04 -5.42 11.67
C GLU A 51 -13.89 -4.31 11.03
N HIS A 52 -13.27 -3.19 10.67
CA HIS A 52 -13.93 -2.03 10.10
C HIS A 52 -13.81 -1.92 8.57
N LEU A 53 -13.34 -2.95 7.91
CA LEU A 53 -13.02 -2.93 6.48
C LEU A 53 -14.17 -2.43 5.61
N THR A 54 -15.39 -2.89 5.87
CA THR A 54 -16.58 -2.52 5.10
C THR A 54 -17.03 -1.07 5.30
N GLU A 55 -16.55 -0.43 6.35
CA GLU A 55 -16.88 0.98 6.66
C GLU A 55 -15.94 1.98 5.97
N PHE A 56 -14.85 1.50 5.36
CA PHE A 56 -13.91 2.35 4.64
C PHE A 56 -14.42 2.64 3.22
N SER A 57 -13.88 3.70 2.61
CA SER A 57 -14.16 4.02 1.21
C SER A 57 -13.73 2.86 0.29
N GLU A 58 -14.38 2.72 -0.86
CA GLU A 58 -14.03 1.66 -1.83
C GLU A 58 -12.56 1.69 -2.27
N PRO A 59 -11.97 2.86 -2.59
CA PRO A 59 -10.55 2.92 -2.92
C PRO A 59 -9.65 2.44 -1.78
N CYS A 60 -10.00 2.75 -0.53
CA CYS A 60 -9.27 2.28 0.65
C CYS A 60 -9.37 0.77 0.80
N GLN A 61 -10.57 0.20 0.65
CA GLN A 61 -10.77 -1.25 0.69
C GLN A 61 -9.94 -1.97 -0.38
N ALA A 62 -9.94 -1.47 -1.61
CA ALA A 62 -9.16 -2.05 -2.71
C ALA A 62 -7.65 -2.02 -2.41
N ARG A 63 -7.16 -0.93 -1.87
CA ARG A 63 -5.76 -0.79 -1.48
C ARG A 63 -5.39 -1.78 -0.37
N LEU A 64 -6.21 -1.91 0.64
CA LEU A 64 -5.99 -2.85 1.75
C LEU A 64 -6.01 -4.31 1.28
N ALA A 65 -6.86 -4.65 0.33
CA ALA A 65 -6.90 -5.97 -0.27
C ALA A 65 -5.59 -6.31 -1.00
N LYS A 66 -5.01 -5.37 -1.72
CA LYS A 66 -3.69 -5.54 -2.37
C LYS A 66 -2.59 -5.76 -1.34
N ILE A 67 -2.58 -4.97 -0.28
CA ILE A 67 -1.60 -5.11 0.81
C ILE A 67 -1.72 -6.49 1.47
N ALA A 68 -2.93 -6.95 1.72
CA ALA A 68 -3.18 -8.27 2.30
C ALA A 68 -2.69 -9.40 1.38
N THR A 69 -2.91 -9.28 0.08
CA THR A 69 -2.45 -10.25 -0.92
C THR A 69 -0.93 -10.36 -0.92
N VAL A 70 -0.23 -9.22 -0.92
CA VAL A 70 1.24 -9.18 -0.84
C VAL A 70 1.70 -9.79 0.49
N GLY A 71 1.07 -9.40 1.59
CA GLY A 71 1.42 -9.92 2.92
C GLY A 71 1.31 -11.44 3.00
N ASN A 72 0.25 -12.01 2.47
CA ASN A 72 0.05 -13.47 2.46
C ASN A 72 1.04 -14.18 1.52
N ALA A 73 1.24 -13.65 0.32
CA ALA A 73 2.15 -14.24 -0.66
C ALA A 73 3.62 -14.18 -0.22
N CYS A 74 4.00 -13.15 0.52
CA CYS A 74 5.38 -12.90 0.94
C CYS A 74 5.69 -13.33 2.38
N LYS A 75 4.74 -13.83 3.12
CA LYS A 75 4.89 -14.20 4.54
C LYS A 75 6.05 -15.17 4.78
N SER A 76 6.13 -16.20 3.97
CA SER A 76 7.19 -17.21 4.02
C SER A 76 8.59 -16.61 3.76
N ASP A 77 8.68 -15.74 2.76
CA ASP A 77 9.92 -15.07 2.40
C ASP A 77 10.40 -14.13 3.51
N VAL A 78 9.48 -13.38 4.10
CA VAL A 78 9.78 -12.49 5.24
C VAL A 78 10.30 -13.30 6.42
N THR A 79 9.65 -14.42 6.72
CA THR A 79 10.07 -15.29 7.82
C THR A 79 11.46 -15.89 7.59
N LYS A 80 11.76 -16.30 6.38
CA LYS A 80 13.08 -16.91 6.04
C LYS A 80 14.20 -15.89 5.99
N SER A 81 13.97 -14.75 5.34
CA SER A 81 15.03 -13.80 5.01
C SER A 81 15.12 -12.63 5.98
N CYS A 82 14.05 -12.28 6.63
CA CYS A 82 13.91 -11.02 7.40
C CYS A 82 13.34 -11.23 8.79
N ALA A 83 13.39 -12.44 9.35
CA ALA A 83 12.88 -12.74 10.68
C ALA A 83 13.51 -11.85 11.75
N GLY A 84 12.70 -11.37 12.68
CA GLY A 84 13.15 -10.55 13.80
C GLY A 84 13.51 -9.11 13.47
N LYS A 85 13.29 -8.66 12.24
CA LYS A 85 13.57 -7.27 11.84
C LYS A 85 12.40 -6.34 12.22
N SER A 86 12.73 -5.15 12.71
CA SER A 86 11.74 -4.08 12.91
C SER A 86 11.19 -3.59 11.57
N ARG A 87 10.06 -2.88 11.58
CA ARG A 87 9.43 -2.38 10.34
C ARG A 87 10.37 -1.61 9.43
N LEU A 88 11.19 -0.73 9.98
CA LEU A 88 12.15 0.07 9.21
C LEU A 88 13.22 -0.81 8.55
N ARG A 89 13.73 -1.78 9.30
CA ARG A 89 14.72 -2.73 8.80
C ARG A 89 14.10 -3.77 7.87
N LEU A 90 12.81 -4.07 8.07
CA LEU A 90 12.09 -5.01 7.22
C LEU A 90 12.04 -4.52 5.76
N VAL A 91 11.75 -3.25 5.52
CA VAL A 91 11.72 -2.67 4.17
C VAL A 91 13.08 -2.80 3.49
N SER A 92 14.16 -2.46 4.21
CA SER A 92 15.53 -2.60 3.68
C SER A 92 15.87 -4.06 3.42
N CYS A 93 15.54 -4.97 4.33
CA CYS A 93 15.74 -6.40 4.20
C CYS A 93 15.02 -6.96 2.96
N MET A 94 13.76 -6.57 2.75
CA MET A 94 12.98 -7.02 1.60
C MET A 94 13.56 -6.49 0.28
N LYS A 95 14.07 -5.26 0.25
CA LYS A 95 14.76 -4.71 -0.92
C LYS A 95 16.02 -5.50 -1.27
N GLU A 96 16.81 -5.85 -0.27
CA GLU A 96 18.02 -6.67 -0.45
C GLU A 96 17.68 -8.09 -0.92
N ALA A 97 16.56 -8.64 -0.46
CA ALA A 97 16.13 -9.99 -0.76
C ALA A 97 15.32 -10.13 -2.06
N LEU A 98 15.09 -9.04 -2.82
CA LEU A 98 14.21 -9.04 -4.00
C LEU A 98 14.57 -10.14 -5.02
N GLY A 99 15.86 -10.44 -5.21
CA GLY A 99 16.31 -11.49 -6.13
C GLY A 99 16.02 -12.91 -5.63
N ASN A 100 15.78 -13.09 -4.34
CA ASN A 100 15.59 -14.39 -3.70
C ASN A 100 14.14 -14.66 -3.25
N LEU A 101 13.21 -13.78 -3.60
CA LEU A 101 11.81 -13.97 -3.26
C LEU A 101 11.20 -15.12 -4.07
N SER A 102 10.22 -15.80 -3.49
CA SER A 102 9.44 -16.82 -4.19
C SER A 102 8.65 -16.20 -5.34
N ASP A 103 8.33 -16.98 -6.35
CA ASP A 103 7.54 -16.53 -7.50
C ASP A 103 6.18 -15.96 -7.08
N PRO A 104 5.39 -16.59 -6.18
CA PRO A 104 4.13 -15.99 -5.71
C PRO A 104 4.30 -14.61 -5.09
N CYS A 105 5.37 -14.41 -4.31
CA CYS A 105 5.68 -13.11 -3.70
C CYS A 105 6.04 -12.07 -4.77
N LYS A 106 6.89 -12.40 -5.73
CA LYS A 106 7.25 -11.52 -6.84
C LYS A 106 6.03 -11.13 -7.67
N ASP A 107 5.17 -12.08 -7.99
CA ASP A 107 3.94 -11.85 -8.76
C ASP A 107 2.99 -10.92 -8.01
N ALA A 108 2.78 -11.14 -6.72
CA ALA A 108 1.94 -10.30 -5.89
C ALA A 108 2.46 -8.85 -5.81
N LEU A 109 3.77 -8.68 -5.68
CA LEU A 109 4.41 -7.36 -5.68
C LEU A 109 4.24 -6.66 -7.04
N ALA A 110 4.39 -7.38 -8.14
CA ALA A 110 4.21 -6.85 -9.49
C ALA A 110 2.78 -6.36 -9.72
N GLU A 111 1.79 -7.13 -9.28
CA GLU A 111 0.38 -6.73 -9.36
C GLU A 111 0.07 -5.52 -8.49
N ALA A 112 0.63 -5.46 -7.29
CA ALA A 112 0.40 -4.36 -6.36
C ALA A 112 0.92 -3.02 -6.89
N VAL A 113 2.02 -3.03 -7.67
CA VAL A 113 2.57 -1.81 -8.29
C VAL A 113 2.08 -1.58 -9.71
N GLY A 114 1.14 -2.41 -10.20
CA GLY A 114 0.55 -2.26 -11.53
C GLY A 114 1.46 -2.67 -12.69
N ARG A 115 2.49 -3.45 -12.44
CA ARG A 115 3.37 -3.99 -13.48
C ARG A 115 2.84 -5.35 -13.92
N LYS A 116 2.53 -5.44 -15.18
CA LYS A 116 2.22 -6.71 -15.81
C LYS A 116 3.36 -7.16 -16.69
#